data_43d09d8863a9cd4e9b941372941daf36
#
_entry.id   43d09d8863a9cd4e9b941372941daf36
#
_cell.length_a   1.000
_cell.length_b   1.000
_cell.length_c   1.000
_cell.angle_alpha   90.00
_cell.angle_beta   90.00
_cell.angle_gamma   90.00
#
_symmetry.space_group_name_H-M   'P 1'
#
loop_
_entity.id
_entity.type
_entity.pdbx_description
1 polymer ?
#
loop_
_entity_poly.entity_id
_entity_poly.type
_entity_poly.pdbx_seq_one_letter_code
_entity_poly.pdbx_strand_id
1 'polypeptide(L)'
;IENRVLDVVRSTFELHGFAPIETRAVEPLDQLARKGEIDKEIYVVRRLHADAGDADELGLHFDLTVPFARYVLENSGHLAFPFRRYQVQKVWRGERPQEGRYREFTQADIDIVGQGALAAHHDVEIPLVALDVFEKLHRDLGLPPVSLRVNNRKLSEGFYRGLGIEDTASVLQRVDKFDKIGPVA
;
A
#
# COMPACT_ATOMS: atom_id res chain seq x y z
N ILE A 1 17.02 4.05 15.58
CA ILE A 1 15.59 4.48 15.68
C ILE A 1 14.74 3.61 14.76
N GLU A 2 15.06 3.48 13.46
CA GLU A 2 14.26 2.72 12.48
C GLU A 2 13.93 1.30 12.96
N ASN A 3 14.92 0.50 13.39
CA ASN A 3 14.68 -0.85 13.88
C ASN A 3 13.69 -0.90 15.04
N ARG A 4 13.77 0.05 16.00
CA ARG A 4 12.83 0.11 17.11
C ARG A 4 11.38 0.41 16.64
N VAL A 5 11.22 1.26 15.61
CA VAL A 5 9.92 1.52 14.99
C VAL A 5 9.40 0.25 14.34
N LEU A 6 10.25 -0.44 13.56
CA LEU A 6 9.88 -1.68 12.88
C LEU A 6 9.54 -2.81 13.86
N ASP A 7 10.21 -2.88 15.00
CA ASP A 7 9.92 -3.87 16.05
C ASP A 7 8.54 -3.64 16.67
N VAL A 8 8.18 -2.37 16.94
CA VAL A 8 6.84 -2.00 17.42
C VAL A 8 5.77 -2.36 16.38
N VAL A 9 6.02 -2.06 15.10
CA VAL A 9 5.10 -2.36 14.00
C VAL A 9 4.87 -3.86 13.90
N ARG A 10 5.93 -4.66 13.79
CA ARG A 10 5.85 -6.13 13.64
C ARG A 10 5.15 -6.77 14.83
N SER A 11 5.59 -6.47 16.04
CA SER A 11 5.02 -7.06 17.25
C SER A 11 3.54 -6.70 17.43
N THR A 12 3.12 -5.50 17.01
CA THR A 12 1.70 -5.12 17.04
C THR A 12 0.90 -5.92 16.01
N PHE A 13 1.38 -6.05 14.78
CA PHE A 13 0.70 -6.84 13.76
C PHE A 13 0.57 -8.31 14.16
N GLU A 14 1.63 -8.90 14.71
CA GLU A 14 1.61 -10.28 15.23
C GLU A 14 0.61 -10.45 16.38
N LEU A 15 0.53 -9.49 17.30
CA LEU A 15 -0.44 -9.49 18.41
C LEU A 15 -1.90 -9.49 17.91
N HIS A 16 -2.14 -8.84 16.77
CA HIS A 16 -3.44 -8.84 16.09
C HIS A 16 -3.65 -10.04 15.14
N GLY A 17 -2.78 -11.04 15.18
CA GLY A 17 -2.92 -12.29 14.43
C GLY A 17 -2.57 -12.20 12.95
N PHE A 18 -1.74 -11.25 12.54
CA PHE A 18 -1.21 -11.18 11.18
C PHE A 18 0.08 -11.99 11.07
N ALA A 19 0.16 -12.86 10.07
CA ALA A 19 1.34 -13.66 9.78
C ALA A 19 2.36 -12.88 8.93
N PRO A 20 3.66 -12.96 9.22
CA PRO A 20 4.69 -12.35 8.39
C PRO A 20 4.81 -13.06 7.05
N ILE A 21 4.91 -12.29 5.97
CA ILE A 21 5.34 -12.78 4.67
C ILE A 21 6.38 -11.85 4.06
N GLU A 22 7.17 -12.40 3.15
CA GLU A 22 8.10 -11.66 2.31
C GLU A 22 7.98 -12.16 0.87
N THR A 23 8.00 -11.26 -0.10
CA THR A 23 7.92 -11.56 -1.52
C THR A 23 9.20 -11.16 -2.23
N ARG A 24 9.39 -11.63 -3.46
CA ARG A 24 10.53 -11.22 -4.27
C ARG A 24 10.49 -9.72 -4.54
N ALA A 25 11.65 -9.06 -4.45
CA ALA A 25 11.78 -7.64 -4.80
C ALA A 25 11.86 -7.41 -6.30
N VAL A 26 12.41 -8.40 -7.03
CA VAL A 26 12.54 -8.39 -8.49
C VAL A 26 11.45 -9.26 -9.09
N GLU A 27 10.60 -8.66 -9.91
CA GLU A 27 9.42 -9.28 -10.52
C GLU A 27 9.45 -9.10 -12.05
N PRO A 28 8.77 -9.97 -12.82
CA PRO A 28 8.53 -9.72 -14.22
C PRO A 28 7.79 -8.40 -14.45
N LEU A 29 8.26 -7.59 -15.41
CA LEU A 29 7.75 -6.24 -15.64
C LEU A 29 6.27 -6.24 -16.02
N ASP A 30 5.82 -7.22 -16.80
CA ASP A 30 4.43 -7.40 -17.18
C ASP A 30 3.50 -7.63 -15.97
N GLN A 31 4.00 -8.25 -14.91
CA GLN A 31 3.28 -8.46 -13.67
C GLN A 31 3.12 -7.15 -12.88
N LEU A 32 4.19 -6.35 -12.84
CA LEU A 32 4.18 -5.06 -12.14
C LEU A 32 3.28 -4.04 -12.84
N ALA A 33 3.29 -4.02 -14.18
CA ALA A 33 2.53 -3.10 -14.99
C ALA A 33 0.99 -3.32 -14.94
N ARG A 34 0.51 -4.45 -14.45
CA ARG A 34 -0.95 -4.77 -14.38
C ARG A 34 -1.77 -3.81 -13.51
N LYS A 35 -1.15 -3.05 -12.63
CA LYS A 35 -1.85 -2.08 -11.75
C LYS A 35 -2.24 -0.76 -12.46
N GLY A 36 -1.89 -0.56 -13.73
CA GLY A 36 -2.30 0.61 -14.53
C GLY A 36 -1.34 1.79 -14.36
N GLU A 37 -1.81 3.01 -14.21
CA GLU A 37 -1.10 4.31 -14.37
C GLU A 37 0.28 4.48 -13.68
N ILE A 38 0.81 3.45 -13.02
CA ILE A 38 2.05 3.48 -12.22
C ILE A 38 3.29 3.08 -13.06
N ASP A 39 3.13 2.70 -14.32
CA ASP A 39 4.20 2.25 -15.21
C ASP A 39 5.39 3.22 -15.25
N LYS A 40 5.15 4.52 -15.07
CA LYS A 40 6.17 5.57 -15.08
C LYS A 40 7.10 5.55 -13.86
N GLU A 41 6.74 4.82 -12.82
CA GLU A 41 7.45 4.79 -11.55
C GLU A 41 8.24 3.50 -11.32
N ILE A 42 8.11 2.51 -12.21
CA ILE A 42 8.76 1.22 -12.07
C ILE A 42 10.22 1.32 -12.52
N TYR A 43 11.14 0.86 -11.67
CA TYR A 43 12.54 0.67 -12.05
C TYR A 43 12.71 -0.64 -12.81
N VAL A 44 13.29 -0.55 -14.01
CA VAL A 44 13.67 -1.72 -14.80
C VAL A 44 15.03 -2.23 -14.33
N VAL A 45 15.13 -3.53 -14.14
CA VAL A 45 16.36 -4.23 -13.75
C VAL A 45 16.83 -5.09 -14.92
N ARG A 46 18.09 -4.92 -15.33
CA ARG A 46 18.73 -5.79 -16.31
C ARG A 46 20.14 -6.14 -15.89
N ARG A 47 20.64 -7.25 -16.40
CA ARG A 47 22.05 -7.60 -16.21
C ARG A 47 22.94 -6.58 -16.92
N LEU A 48 24.09 -6.25 -16.34
CA LEU A 48 25.00 -5.23 -16.87
C LEU A 48 25.43 -5.52 -18.34
N HIS A 49 25.58 -6.78 -18.68
CA HIS A 49 25.98 -7.25 -20.02
C HIS A 49 24.87 -8.05 -20.71
N ALA A 50 23.61 -7.70 -20.48
CA ALA A 50 22.50 -8.31 -21.21
C ALA A 50 22.49 -7.79 -22.66
N ASP A 51 22.32 -8.69 -23.62
CA ASP A 51 22.12 -8.31 -25.01
C ASP A 51 20.78 -7.56 -25.19
N ALA A 52 20.74 -6.63 -26.14
CA ALA A 52 19.51 -5.92 -26.48
C ALA A 52 18.53 -6.92 -27.12
N GLY A 53 17.61 -7.45 -26.34
CA GLY A 53 16.63 -8.46 -26.76
C GLY A 53 16.50 -9.66 -25.84
N ASP A 54 17.24 -9.71 -24.74
CA ASP A 54 17.01 -10.68 -23.66
C ASP A 54 15.58 -10.51 -23.14
N ALA A 55 14.76 -11.57 -23.33
CA ALA A 55 13.29 -11.52 -23.35
C ALA A 55 12.63 -11.24 -21.99
N ASP A 56 13.33 -11.35 -20.88
CA ASP A 56 12.75 -11.19 -19.56
C ASP A 56 13.05 -9.77 -19.01
N GLU A 57 12.15 -8.85 -19.29
CA GLU A 57 12.20 -7.54 -18.62
C GLU A 57 11.78 -7.72 -17.16
N LEU A 58 12.68 -7.38 -16.25
CA LEU A 58 12.48 -7.43 -14.81
C LEU A 58 12.37 -6.02 -14.26
N GLY A 59 11.61 -5.85 -13.19
CA GLY A 59 11.49 -4.59 -12.48
C GLY A 59 11.58 -4.76 -10.97
N LEU A 60 11.86 -3.66 -10.28
CA LEU A 60 11.73 -3.60 -8.82
C LEU A 60 10.27 -3.33 -8.45
N HIS A 61 9.75 -4.05 -7.46
CA HIS A 61 8.41 -3.80 -6.99
C HIS A 61 8.29 -2.40 -6.37
N PHE A 62 7.25 -1.67 -6.75
CA PHE A 62 6.98 -0.30 -6.31
C PHE A 62 6.03 -0.25 -5.10
N ASP A 63 5.35 -1.33 -4.80
CA ASP A 63 4.53 -1.58 -3.62
C ASP A 63 4.57 -3.06 -3.23
N LEU A 64 3.86 -3.41 -2.16
CA LEU A 64 3.77 -4.79 -1.69
C LEU A 64 2.44 -5.46 -2.07
N THR A 65 1.49 -4.73 -2.66
CA THR A 65 0.14 -5.21 -3.00
C THR A 65 0.17 -6.16 -4.19
N VAL A 66 0.88 -5.79 -5.28
CA VAL A 66 0.95 -6.63 -6.50
C VAL A 66 1.69 -7.95 -6.23
N PRO A 67 2.88 -7.94 -5.62
CA PRO A 67 3.55 -9.18 -5.22
C PRO A 67 2.72 -10.03 -4.27
N PHE A 68 1.98 -9.41 -3.36
CA PHE A 68 1.10 -10.12 -2.44
C PHE A 68 -0.09 -10.77 -3.17
N ALA A 69 -0.75 -10.06 -4.08
CA ALA A 69 -1.85 -10.62 -4.85
C ALA A 69 -1.41 -11.89 -5.62
N ARG A 70 -0.22 -11.83 -6.25
CA ARG A 70 0.38 -12.99 -6.90
C ARG A 70 0.66 -14.12 -5.90
N TYR A 71 1.26 -13.81 -4.74
CA TYR A 71 1.52 -14.80 -3.70
C TYR A 71 0.23 -15.54 -3.28
N VAL A 72 -0.87 -14.81 -3.09
CA VAL A 72 -2.17 -15.41 -2.73
C VAL A 72 -2.67 -16.33 -3.84
N LEU A 73 -2.58 -15.91 -5.11
CA LEU A 73 -3.02 -16.72 -6.25
C LEU A 73 -2.19 -18.01 -6.38
N GLU A 74 -0.87 -17.91 -6.28
CA GLU A 74 0.05 -19.06 -6.39
C GLU A 74 -0.11 -20.07 -5.22
N ASN A 75 -0.50 -19.58 -4.04
CA ASN A 75 -0.57 -20.39 -2.82
C ASN A 75 -1.99 -20.63 -2.31
N SER A 76 -3.03 -20.24 -3.06
CA SER A 76 -4.43 -20.27 -2.61
C SER A 76 -4.91 -21.62 -2.09
N GLY A 77 -4.38 -22.73 -2.61
CA GLY A 77 -4.70 -24.08 -2.15
C GLY A 77 -4.07 -24.48 -0.80
N HIS A 78 -3.14 -23.67 -0.29
CA HIS A 78 -2.42 -23.92 0.96
C HIS A 78 -2.70 -22.87 2.04
N LEU A 79 -3.40 -21.79 1.68
CA LEU A 79 -3.74 -20.70 2.59
C LEU A 79 -5.06 -20.96 3.30
N ALA A 80 -5.08 -20.70 4.61
CA ALA A 80 -6.33 -20.64 5.37
C ALA A 80 -6.98 -19.25 5.21
N PHE A 81 -8.26 -19.20 4.86
CA PHE A 81 -9.01 -17.95 4.70
C PHE A 81 -9.99 -17.72 5.87
N PRO A 82 -10.18 -16.46 6.32
CA PRO A 82 -9.54 -15.24 5.83
C PRO A 82 -8.03 -15.26 6.11
N PHE A 83 -7.23 -15.02 5.09
CA PHE A 83 -5.78 -14.96 5.21
C PHE A 83 -5.37 -13.56 5.70
N ARG A 84 -4.68 -13.53 6.82
CA ARG A 84 -4.25 -12.30 7.51
C ARG A 84 -2.73 -12.24 7.43
N ARG A 85 -2.19 -11.24 6.75
CA ARG A 85 -0.74 -11.11 6.59
C ARG A 85 -0.25 -9.72 6.94
N TYR A 86 0.99 -9.61 7.37
CA TYR A 86 1.74 -8.36 7.29
C TYR A 86 3.03 -8.55 6.51
N GLN A 87 3.53 -7.45 5.95
CA GLN A 87 4.79 -7.41 5.23
C GLN A 87 5.49 -6.09 5.51
N VAL A 88 6.79 -6.17 5.85
CA VAL A 88 7.65 -5.02 6.09
C VAL A 88 8.87 -5.18 5.20
N GLN A 89 8.90 -4.46 4.09
CA GLN A 89 9.91 -4.64 3.06
C GLN A 89 10.22 -3.34 2.33
N LYS A 90 11.41 -3.24 1.74
CA LYS A 90 11.78 -2.13 0.86
C LYS A 90 10.95 -2.15 -0.41
N VAL A 91 10.59 -0.95 -0.88
CA VAL A 91 9.97 -0.70 -2.17
C VAL A 91 10.67 0.42 -2.90
N TRP A 92 10.53 0.47 -4.22
CA TRP A 92 11.25 1.42 -5.07
C TRP A 92 10.29 2.15 -6.01
N ARG A 93 10.32 3.50 -5.98
CA ARG A 93 9.49 4.35 -6.84
C ARG A 93 10.32 5.37 -7.58
N GLY A 94 10.13 5.47 -8.90
CA GLY A 94 10.81 6.40 -9.79
C GLY A 94 10.36 7.86 -9.66
N GLU A 95 9.58 8.21 -8.66
CA GLU A 95 9.11 9.57 -8.37
C GLU A 95 10.26 10.58 -8.20
N ARG A 96 9.95 11.86 -8.40
CA ARG A 96 10.89 12.93 -8.04
C ARG A 96 11.10 12.95 -6.54
N PRO A 97 12.35 12.86 -6.05
CA PRO A 97 12.63 12.99 -4.63
C PRO A 97 12.19 14.37 -4.11
N GLN A 98 11.51 14.38 -2.98
CA GLN A 98 11.15 15.58 -2.25
C GLN A 98 11.12 15.27 -0.76
N GLU A 99 10.96 16.27 0.09
CA GLU A 99 10.91 16.05 1.53
C GLU A 99 9.81 15.03 1.90
N GLY A 100 10.19 13.99 2.63
CA GLY A 100 9.30 12.87 2.99
C GLY A 100 8.99 11.88 1.87
N ARG A 101 9.57 12.03 0.65
CA ARG A 101 9.42 11.08 -0.45
C ARG A 101 10.78 10.62 -0.97
N TYR A 102 11.06 9.36 -0.75
CA TYR A 102 12.31 8.71 -1.15
C TYR A 102 12.04 7.72 -2.29
N ARG A 103 13.05 7.50 -3.12
CA ARG A 103 12.99 6.49 -4.19
C ARG A 103 13.07 5.06 -3.66
N GLU A 104 13.68 4.88 -2.51
CA GLU A 104 13.71 3.63 -1.75
C GLU A 104 13.25 3.92 -0.32
N PHE A 105 12.27 3.18 0.16
CA PHE A 105 11.77 3.30 1.52
C PHE A 105 11.20 1.97 2.01
N THR A 106 11.05 1.84 3.32
CA THR A 106 10.39 0.68 3.93
C THR A 106 8.89 0.91 3.97
N GLN A 107 8.14 0.00 3.38
CA GLN A 107 6.68 -0.06 3.45
C GLN A 107 6.28 -1.13 4.45
N ALA A 108 5.27 -0.86 5.27
CA ALA A 108 4.70 -1.79 6.23
C ALA A 108 3.19 -1.92 5.95
N ASP A 109 2.79 -3.07 5.45
CA ASP A 109 1.42 -3.34 5.02
C ASP A 109 0.80 -4.45 5.87
N ILE A 110 -0.51 -4.33 6.14
CA ILE A 110 -1.36 -5.39 6.64
C ILE A 110 -2.55 -5.58 5.71
N ASP A 111 -2.90 -6.83 5.44
CA ASP A 111 -4.05 -7.18 4.62
C ASP A 111 -4.80 -8.37 5.17
N ILE A 112 -6.11 -8.38 4.91
CA ILE A 112 -7.00 -9.51 5.18
C ILE A 112 -7.67 -9.88 3.85
N VAL A 113 -7.45 -11.10 3.39
CA VAL A 113 -8.03 -11.61 2.14
C VAL A 113 -9.02 -12.71 2.46
N GLY A 114 -10.25 -12.56 1.98
CA GLY A 114 -11.29 -13.58 2.03
C GLY A 114 -11.41 -14.35 0.73
N GLN A 115 -11.95 -15.56 0.80
CA GLN A 115 -12.37 -16.34 -0.36
C GLN A 115 -13.89 -16.29 -0.48
N GLY A 116 -14.40 -15.73 -1.59
CA GLY A 116 -15.82 -15.51 -1.81
C GLY A 116 -16.36 -14.26 -1.13
N ALA A 117 -16.42 -14.21 0.19
CA ALA A 117 -16.88 -13.04 0.94
C ALA A 117 -15.89 -12.66 2.07
N LEU A 118 -15.83 -11.39 2.36
CA LEU A 118 -15.10 -10.85 3.50
C LEU A 118 -16.06 -10.03 4.37
N ALA A 119 -16.05 -10.26 5.67
CA ALA A 119 -16.95 -9.59 6.59
C ALA A 119 -16.59 -8.10 6.73
N ALA A 120 -17.60 -7.21 6.75
CA ALA A 120 -17.41 -5.76 6.75
C ALA A 120 -16.66 -5.23 8.00
N HIS A 121 -16.65 -6.00 9.12
CA HIS A 121 -15.91 -5.58 10.30
C HIS A 121 -14.39 -5.47 10.07
N HIS A 122 -13.83 -6.16 9.08
CA HIS A 122 -12.41 -6.04 8.74
C HIS A 122 -12.04 -4.65 8.21
N ASP A 123 -12.99 -3.92 7.60
CA ASP A 123 -12.77 -2.53 7.18
C ASP A 123 -12.59 -1.59 8.40
N VAL A 124 -13.15 -1.96 9.54
CA VAL A 124 -12.99 -1.24 10.80
C VAL A 124 -11.74 -1.72 11.55
N GLU A 125 -11.45 -3.01 11.51
CA GLU A 125 -10.32 -3.62 12.21
C GLU A 125 -8.97 -3.07 11.72
N ILE A 126 -8.75 -2.99 10.42
CA ILE A 126 -7.47 -2.52 9.84
C ILE A 126 -7.08 -1.12 10.35
N PRO A 127 -7.96 -0.10 10.30
CA PRO A 127 -7.65 1.22 10.88
C PRO A 127 -7.36 1.19 12.39
N LEU A 128 -8.05 0.33 13.15
CA LEU A 128 -7.80 0.21 14.60
C LEU A 128 -6.43 -0.42 14.90
N VAL A 129 -6.01 -1.41 14.12
CA VAL A 129 -4.66 -1.98 14.23
C VAL A 129 -3.59 -0.94 13.92
N ALA A 130 -3.81 -0.13 12.87
CA ALA A 130 -2.90 0.97 12.55
C ALA A 130 -2.83 2.01 13.68
N LEU A 131 -3.97 2.33 14.30
CA LEU A 131 -4.02 3.25 15.44
C LEU A 131 -3.25 2.70 16.64
N ASP A 132 -3.41 1.41 16.98
CA ASP A 132 -2.64 0.75 18.06
C ASP A 132 -1.12 0.83 17.82
N VAL A 133 -0.67 0.68 16.56
CA VAL A 133 0.74 0.91 16.21
C VAL A 133 1.17 2.34 16.56
N PHE A 134 0.41 3.34 16.12
CA PHE A 134 0.75 4.74 16.36
C PHE A 134 0.69 5.14 17.84
N GLU A 135 -0.26 4.60 18.61
CA GLU A 135 -0.32 4.80 20.05
C GLU A 135 0.90 4.23 20.77
N LYS A 136 1.37 3.03 20.38
CA LYS A 136 2.59 2.44 20.90
C LYS A 136 3.83 3.24 20.51
N LEU A 137 3.92 3.69 19.25
CA LEU A 137 5.01 4.55 18.81
C LEU A 137 5.04 5.89 19.57
N HIS A 138 3.88 6.48 19.84
CA HIS A 138 3.77 7.67 20.68
C HIS A 138 4.28 7.41 22.09
N ARG A 139 3.76 6.38 22.76
CA ARG A 139 4.09 6.04 24.13
C ARG A 139 5.57 5.64 24.31
N ASP A 140 6.08 4.78 23.42
CA ASP A 140 7.36 4.09 23.64
C ASP A 140 8.52 4.78 22.94
N LEU A 141 8.27 5.58 21.91
CA LEU A 141 9.29 6.28 21.11
C LEU A 141 9.09 7.80 21.05
N GLY A 142 8.03 8.34 21.63
CA GLY A 142 7.80 9.78 21.70
C GLY A 142 7.36 10.39 20.36
N LEU A 143 6.78 9.61 19.43
CA LEU A 143 6.20 10.19 18.23
C LEU A 143 5.05 11.14 18.61
N PRO A 144 4.82 12.23 17.86
CA PRO A 144 3.64 13.06 18.06
C PRO A 144 2.34 12.23 17.97
N PRO A 145 1.27 12.61 18.70
CA PRO A 145 -0.01 11.94 18.59
C PRO A 145 -0.56 12.05 17.16
N VAL A 146 -1.16 10.96 16.66
CA VAL A 146 -1.67 10.85 15.31
C VAL A 146 -3.19 10.94 15.31
N SER A 147 -3.77 11.65 14.36
CA SER A 147 -5.21 11.68 14.08
C SER A 147 -5.52 10.86 12.84
N LEU A 148 -6.33 9.81 12.99
CA LEU A 148 -6.78 8.98 11.88
C LEU A 148 -8.00 9.64 11.20
N ARG A 149 -7.87 9.98 9.91
CA ARG A 149 -8.99 10.48 9.09
C ARG A 149 -9.51 9.35 8.23
N VAL A 150 -10.78 9.00 8.41
CA VAL A 150 -11.45 7.93 7.65
C VAL A 150 -12.44 8.54 6.68
N ASN A 151 -12.43 8.10 5.44
CA ASN A 151 -13.38 8.51 4.42
C ASN A 151 -13.93 7.29 3.66
N ASN A 152 -15.13 7.46 3.10
CA ASN A 152 -15.74 6.48 2.21
C ASN A 152 -16.04 7.14 0.87
N ARG A 153 -15.37 6.70 -0.19
CA ARG A 153 -15.54 7.25 -1.54
C ARG A 153 -17.00 7.23 -2.01
N LYS A 154 -17.76 6.18 -1.69
CA LYS A 154 -19.19 6.08 -2.04
C LYS A 154 -20.02 7.20 -1.41
N LEU A 155 -19.68 7.62 -0.18
CA LEU A 155 -20.34 8.74 0.48
C LEU A 155 -20.08 10.05 -0.27
N SER A 156 -18.81 10.32 -0.61
CA SER A 156 -18.43 11.52 -1.35
C SER A 156 -19.03 11.55 -2.75
N GLU A 157 -18.99 10.44 -3.49
CA GLU A 157 -19.61 10.32 -4.80
C GLU A 157 -21.15 10.51 -4.73
N GLY A 158 -21.80 9.88 -3.75
CA GLY A 158 -23.25 10.03 -3.54
C GLY A 158 -23.65 11.45 -3.22
N PHE A 159 -22.86 12.15 -2.42
CA PHE A 159 -23.07 13.57 -2.11
C PHE A 159 -23.01 14.44 -3.38
N TYR A 160 -21.96 14.33 -4.19
CA TYR A 160 -21.83 15.11 -5.41
C TYR A 160 -22.90 14.77 -6.46
N ARG A 161 -23.27 13.48 -6.61
CA ARG A 161 -24.39 13.07 -7.46
C ARG A 161 -25.72 13.66 -6.98
N GLY A 162 -25.95 13.72 -5.66
CA GLY A 162 -27.14 14.37 -5.08
C GLY A 162 -27.22 15.87 -5.36
N LEU A 163 -26.09 16.52 -5.64
CA LEU A 163 -26.01 17.91 -6.10
C LEU A 163 -26.15 18.05 -7.63
N GLY A 164 -26.44 16.98 -8.37
CA GLY A 164 -26.59 16.98 -9.82
C GLY A 164 -25.27 16.96 -10.61
N ILE A 165 -24.14 16.63 -9.97
CA ILE A 165 -22.83 16.55 -10.62
C ILE A 165 -22.65 15.13 -11.19
N GLU A 166 -22.58 15.02 -12.51
CA GLU A 166 -22.39 13.74 -13.21
C GLU A 166 -20.92 13.28 -13.16
N ASP A 167 -19.96 14.17 -13.44
CA ASP A 167 -18.52 13.87 -13.40
C ASP A 167 -17.94 14.02 -11.98
N THR A 168 -18.32 13.09 -11.13
CA THR A 168 -17.83 13.04 -9.74
C THR A 168 -16.33 12.73 -9.66
N ALA A 169 -15.76 12.04 -10.65
CA ALA A 169 -14.34 11.67 -10.66
C ALA A 169 -13.45 12.92 -10.77
N SER A 170 -13.75 13.82 -11.71
CA SER A 170 -13.02 15.09 -11.86
C SER A 170 -13.15 15.98 -10.62
N VAL A 171 -14.33 16.00 -9.99
CA VAL A 171 -14.53 16.77 -8.74
C VAL A 171 -13.66 16.20 -7.62
N LEU A 172 -13.66 14.88 -7.41
CA LEU A 172 -12.85 14.25 -6.38
C LEU A 172 -11.34 14.49 -6.59
N GLN A 173 -10.86 14.42 -7.84
CA GLN A 173 -9.46 14.75 -8.16
C GLN A 173 -9.09 16.21 -7.82
N ARG A 174 -10.02 17.13 -7.97
CA ARG A 174 -9.81 18.56 -7.60
C ARG A 174 -9.83 18.73 -6.09
N VAL A 175 -10.75 18.06 -5.40
CA VAL A 175 -10.85 18.09 -3.94
C VAL A 175 -9.59 17.52 -3.29
N ASP A 176 -9.02 16.43 -3.82
CA ASP A 176 -7.75 15.86 -3.33
C ASP A 176 -6.57 16.85 -3.44
N LYS A 177 -6.64 17.78 -4.38
CA LYS A 177 -5.61 18.81 -4.56
C LYS A 177 -5.86 20.06 -3.72
N PHE A 178 -7.07 20.22 -3.18
CA PHE A 178 -7.50 21.45 -2.50
C PHE A 178 -6.57 21.86 -1.35
N ASP A 179 -6.17 20.90 -0.53
CA ASP A 179 -5.25 21.14 0.59
C ASP A 179 -3.85 21.58 0.14
N LYS A 180 -3.47 21.31 -1.13
CA LYS A 180 -2.15 21.62 -1.69
C LYS A 180 -2.13 22.95 -2.44
N ILE A 181 -3.21 23.28 -3.16
CA ILE A 181 -3.27 24.43 -4.08
C ILE A 181 -4.20 25.54 -3.60
N GLY A 182 -5.00 25.30 -2.54
CA GLY A 182 -5.95 26.27 -1.98
C GLY A 182 -7.22 26.44 -2.84
N PRO A 183 -8.15 27.33 -2.40
CA PRO A 183 -9.48 27.50 -3.02
C PRO A 183 -9.47 28.26 -4.36
N VAL A 184 -8.32 28.76 -4.80
CA VAL A 184 -8.20 29.59 -6.02
C VAL A 184 -7.30 28.88 -7.02
N ALA A 185 -7.85 27.88 -7.71
CA ALA A 185 -7.20 27.25 -8.86
C ALA A 185 -8.25 26.92 -9.93
#